data_16ee040ab40aaddc5673f32f76272149
#
_entry.id   16ee040ab40aaddc5673f32f76272149
#
_cell.length_a   1.000
_cell.length_b   1.000
_cell.length_c   1.000
_cell.angle_alpha   90.00
_cell.angle_beta   90.00
_cell.angle_gamma   90.00
#
_symmetry.space_group_name_H-M   'P 1'
#
loop_
_entity.id
_entity.type
_entity.pdbx_description
1 polymer ?
#
loop_
_entity_poly.entity_id
_entity_poly.type
_entity_poly.pdbx_seq_one_letter_code
_entity_poly.pdbx_strand_id
1 'polypeptide(L)'
;DGNITDDPGAIEESMRIMPIGYWKGSSFSFMLDILGSILTDGVGAVDLDAATKGSCGGCSQVMIVIDPEKIIDGQKMSDTIRRAIEYLKSAELAEHSNGIMAPGEDYIQFNKDHDANGIFVDDSVWEEIKAL
;
A
#
# COMPACT_ATOMS: atom_id res chain seq x y z
N ASP A 1 18.74 13.54 -10.17
CA ASP A 1 19.39 14.75 -9.65
C ASP A 1 18.86 15.18 -8.26
N GLY A 2 17.89 14.49 -7.67
CA GLY A 2 17.33 14.80 -6.35
C GLY A 2 16.32 15.96 -6.34
N ASN A 3 15.93 16.47 -7.48
CA ASN A 3 14.89 17.48 -7.60
C ASN A 3 13.49 16.81 -7.49
N ILE A 4 12.59 17.46 -6.76
CA ILE A 4 11.18 17.05 -6.71
C ILE A 4 10.54 17.37 -8.06
N THR A 5 9.82 16.40 -8.63
CA THR A 5 9.12 16.55 -9.90
C THR A 5 7.77 15.84 -9.83
N ASP A 6 6.81 16.32 -10.60
CA ASP A 6 5.52 15.69 -10.89
C ASP A 6 5.45 15.08 -12.29
N ASP A 7 6.58 15.11 -13.03
CA ASP A 7 6.71 14.47 -14.32
C ASP A 7 6.86 12.95 -14.18
N PRO A 8 5.87 12.14 -14.60
CA PRO A 8 5.94 10.68 -14.53
C PRO A 8 7.12 10.10 -15.31
N GLY A 9 7.48 10.67 -16.46
CA GLY A 9 8.60 10.21 -17.28
C GLY A 9 9.94 10.32 -16.56
N ALA A 10 10.19 11.42 -15.85
CA ALA A 10 11.39 11.59 -15.05
C ALA A 10 11.46 10.63 -13.86
N ILE A 11 10.29 10.26 -13.29
CA ILE A 11 10.21 9.27 -12.21
C ILE A 11 10.50 7.88 -12.76
N GLU A 12 9.92 7.53 -13.90
CA GLU A 12 10.14 6.24 -14.57
C GLU A 12 11.60 6.04 -14.97
N GLU A 13 12.24 7.06 -15.53
CA GLU A 13 13.65 7.02 -15.91
C GLU A 13 14.58 6.86 -14.70
N SER A 14 14.30 7.57 -13.61
CA SER A 14 15.17 7.55 -12.41
C SER A 14 14.85 6.43 -11.44
N MET A 15 13.65 5.85 -11.49
CA MET A 15 13.08 4.89 -10.52
C MET A 15 13.10 5.40 -9.06
N ARG A 16 13.17 6.71 -8.87
CA ARG A 16 13.27 7.35 -7.55
C ARG A 16 11.93 7.88 -7.10
N ILE A 17 11.23 7.07 -6.33
CA ILE A 17 9.96 7.44 -5.72
C ILE A 17 10.23 8.16 -4.39
N MET A 18 9.52 9.27 -4.16
CA MET A 18 9.64 9.99 -2.90
C MET A 18 9.02 9.18 -1.76
N PRO A 19 9.75 8.91 -0.66
CA PRO A 19 9.20 8.18 0.48
C PRO A 19 8.12 8.99 1.20
N ILE A 20 7.06 8.32 1.65
CA ILE A 20 6.02 8.92 2.49
C ILE A 20 6.66 9.51 3.77
N GLY A 21 6.46 10.80 4.02
CA GLY A 21 7.07 11.48 5.17
C GLY A 21 8.59 11.66 5.06
N TYR A 22 9.13 11.70 3.85
CA TYR A 22 10.54 11.94 3.54
C TYR A 22 11.49 10.97 4.28
N TRP A 23 12.41 11.47 5.09
CA TRP A 23 13.38 10.66 5.82
C TRP A 23 12.76 9.64 6.77
N LYS A 24 11.56 9.90 7.31
CA LYS A 24 10.85 8.95 8.17
C LYS A 24 10.45 7.70 7.39
N GLY A 25 9.89 7.89 6.19
CA GLY A 25 9.50 6.78 5.32
C GLY A 25 10.72 6.01 4.81
N SER A 26 11.78 6.69 4.40
CA SER A 26 13.00 6.00 3.95
C SER A 26 13.66 5.20 5.08
N SER A 27 13.72 5.76 6.29
CA SER A 27 14.24 5.04 7.47
C SER A 27 13.39 3.83 7.83
N PHE A 28 12.06 3.96 7.72
CA PHE A 28 11.14 2.86 7.99
C PHE A 28 11.28 1.74 6.96
N SER A 29 11.34 2.08 5.68
CA SER A 29 11.56 1.11 4.59
C SER A 29 12.89 0.38 4.75
N PHE A 30 13.97 1.11 5.05
CA PHE A 30 15.28 0.53 5.29
C PHE A 30 15.27 -0.45 6.47
N MET A 31 14.64 -0.08 7.57
CA MET A 31 14.51 -0.94 8.73
C MET A 31 13.70 -2.21 8.42
N LEU A 32 12.60 -2.08 7.67
CA LEU A 32 11.76 -3.23 7.29
C LEU A 32 12.49 -4.18 6.31
N ASP A 33 13.29 -3.67 5.39
CA ASP A 33 14.10 -4.46 4.48
C ASP A 33 15.12 -5.34 5.24
N ILE A 34 15.86 -4.73 6.17
CA ILE A 34 16.81 -5.45 7.03
C ILE A 34 16.09 -6.47 7.91
N LEU A 35 14.98 -6.05 8.54
CA LEU A 35 14.21 -6.95 9.42
C LEU A 35 13.66 -8.14 8.64
N GLY A 36 13.11 -7.90 7.46
CA GLY A 36 12.59 -8.94 6.56
C GLY A 36 13.69 -9.94 6.21
N SER A 37 14.84 -9.46 5.76
CA SER A 37 15.98 -10.30 5.38
C SER A 37 16.49 -11.14 6.55
N ILE A 38 16.64 -10.57 7.74
CA ILE A 38 17.13 -11.27 8.92
C ILE A 38 16.13 -12.34 9.39
N LEU A 39 14.83 -12.02 9.45
CA LEU A 39 13.81 -12.93 9.95
C LEU A 39 13.53 -14.12 9.02
N THR A 40 13.81 -13.96 7.73
CA THR A 40 13.55 -15.01 6.72
C THR A 40 14.81 -15.73 6.26
N ASP A 41 15.99 -15.32 6.72
CA ASP A 41 17.28 -15.72 6.17
C ASP A 41 17.32 -15.52 4.64
N GLY A 42 16.68 -14.47 4.19
CA GLY A 42 16.47 -14.11 2.79
C GLY A 42 17.37 -12.96 2.34
N VAL A 43 17.19 -12.56 1.09
CA VAL A 43 17.94 -11.48 0.48
C VAL A 43 17.25 -10.13 0.71
N GLY A 44 18.03 -9.10 0.90
CA GLY A 44 17.56 -7.72 1.00
C GLY A 44 17.50 -7.01 -0.35
N ALA A 45 16.97 -5.79 -0.36
CA ALA A 45 16.77 -5.00 -1.58
C ALA A 45 18.05 -4.83 -2.43
N VAL A 46 19.21 -4.71 -1.79
CA VAL A 46 20.50 -4.57 -2.51
C VAL A 46 20.84 -5.79 -3.35
N ASP A 47 20.63 -6.98 -2.80
CA ASP A 47 20.93 -8.24 -3.49
C ASP A 47 19.87 -8.55 -4.56
N LEU A 48 18.61 -8.18 -4.29
CA LEU A 48 17.50 -8.32 -5.26
C LEU A 48 17.71 -7.40 -6.47
N ASP A 49 18.08 -6.15 -6.28
CA ASP A 49 18.35 -5.21 -7.36
C ASP A 49 19.47 -5.74 -8.29
N ALA A 50 20.53 -6.27 -7.69
CA ALA A 50 21.63 -6.86 -8.43
C ALA A 50 21.24 -8.15 -9.21
N ALA A 51 20.35 -8.98 -8.66
CA ALA A 51 20.00 -10.28 -9.22
C ALA A 51 18.86 -10.23 -10.23
N THR A 52 17.86 -9.38 -10.01
CA THR A 52 16.58 -9.42 -10.71
C THR A 52 16.34 -8.28 -11.70
N LYS A 53 17.20 -7.26 -11.72
CA LYS A 53 17.10 -6.08 -12.61
C LYS A 53 15.68 -5.49 -12.67
N GLY A 54 15.07 -5.30 -11.50
CA GLY A 54 13.74 -4.71 -11.37
C GLY A 54 12.57 -5.72 -11.35
N SER A 55 12.83 -7.02 -11.36
CA SER A 55 11.80 -8.03 -11.11
C SER A 55 11.52 -8.17 -9.62
N CYS A 56 10.26 -8.31 -9.22
CA CYS A 56 9.86 -8.54 -7.82
C CYS A 56 10.01 -10.00 -7.36
N GLY A 57 10.78 -10.82 -8.06
CA GLY A 57 11.00 -12.22 -7.70
C GLY A 57 11.93 -12.35 -6.49
N GLY A 58 11.57 -13.22 -5.55
CA GLY A 58 12.44 -13.58 -4.42
C GLY A 58 12.39 -12.64 -3.22
N CYS A 59 11.44 -11.71 -3.19
CA CYS A 59 11.27 -10.80 -2.05
C CYS A 59 10.95 -11.56 -0.76
N SER A 60 11.65 -11.21 0.33
CA SER A 60 11.36 -11.71 1.67
C SER A 60 10.02 -11.19 2.17
N GLN A 61 9.22 -12.05 2.80
CA GLN A 61 7.92 -11.68 3.38
C GLN A 61 7.84 -12.12 4.83
N VAL A 62 7.41 -11.22 5.69
CA VAL A 62 7.10 -11.50 7.10
C VAL A 62 5.62 -11.22 7.31
N MET A 63 4.88 -12.23 7.76
CA MET A 63 3.46 -12.13 8.02
C MET A 63 3.21 -12.25 9.52
N ILE A 64 2.47 -11.28 10.08
CA ILE A 64 2.03 -11.29 11.48
C ILE A 64 0.51 -11.41 11.48
N VAL A 65 0.00 -12.51 12.00
CA VAL A 65 -1.45 -12.74 12.13
C VAL A 65 -1.83 -12.63 13.60
N ILE A 66 -2.77 -11.75 13.90
CA ILE A 66 -3.27 -11.50 15.25
C ILE A 66 -4.76 -11.83 15.28
N ASP A 67 -5.17 -12.73 16.17
CA ASP A 67 -6.58 -13.01 16.44
C ASP A 67 -7.06 -12.04 17.54
N PRO A 68 -7.81 -10.99 17.20
CA PRO A 68 -8.21 -9.98 18.17
C PRO A 68 -9.21 -10.53 19.21
N GLU A 69 -10.00 -11.56 18.87
CA GLU A 69 -10.96 -12.16 19.80
C GLU A 69 -10.30 -12.88 20.97
N LYS A 70 -9.02 -13.25 20.85
CA LYS A 70 -8.23 -13.81 21.94
C LYS A 70 -7.72 -12.74 22.92
N ILE A 71 -7.80 -11.47 22.55
CA ILE A 71 -7.21 -10.36 23.32
C ILE A 71 -8.31 -9.49 23.93
N ILE A 72 -9.40 -9.23 23.18
CA ILE A 72 -10.44 -8.29 23.56
C ILE A 72 -11.82 -8.85 23.21
N ASP A 73 -12.81 -8.53 24.02
CA ASP A 73 -14.21 -8.81 23.74
C ASP A 73 -14.68 -8.16 22.43
N GLY A 74 -15.44 -8.92 21.60
CA GLY A 74 -15.84 -8.49 20.27
C GLY A 74 -16.69 -7.20 20.28
N GLN A 75 -17.55 -7.00 21.29
CA GLN A 75 -18.33 -5.75 21.41
C GLN A 75 -17.40 -4.57 21.71
N LYS A 76 -16.46 -4.73 22.61
CA LYS A 76 -15.48 -3.69 22.94
C LYS A 76 -14.58 -3.37 21.76
N MET A 77 -14.20 -4.36 20.96
CA MET A 77 -13.45 -4.18 19.72
C MET A 77 -14.26 -3.33 18.73
N SER A 78 -15.51 -3.72 18.46
CA SER A 78 -16.40 -3.00 17.53
C SER A 78 -16.63 -1.56 17.96
N ASP A 79 -16.87 -1.32 19.26
CA ASP A 79 -17.04 0.02 19.80
C ASP A 79 -15.76 0.88 19.69
N THR A 80 -14.60 0.26 19.83
CA THR A 80 -13.32 0.96 19.68
C THR A 80 -13.10 1.39 18.23
N ILE A 81 -13.34 0.49 17.28
CA ILE A 81 -13.23 0.78 15.85
C ILE A 81 -14.21 1.87 15.43
N ARG A 82 -15.48 1.73 15.82
CA ARG A 82 -16.53 2.70 15.51
C ARG A 82 -16.16 4.10 16.01
N ARG A 83 -15.75 4.25 17.27
CA ARG A 83 -15.35 5.54 17.83
C ARG A 83 -14.13 6.14 17.11
N ALA A 84 -13.17 5.32 16.71
CA ALA A 84 -12.01 5.79 15.96
C ALA A 84 -12.41 6.34 14.58
N ILE A 85 -13.32 5.64 13.88
CA ILE A 85 -13.84 6.08 12.57
C ILE A 85 -14.68 7.36 12.74
N GLU A 86 -15.56 7.43 13.73
CA GLU A 86 -16.37 8.63 14.02
C GLU A 86 -15.48 9.83 14.33
N TYR A 87 -14.42 9.64 15.14
CA TYR A 87 -13.47 10.69 15.46
C TYR A 87 -12.71 11.15 14.21
N LEU A 88 -12.23 10.24 13.37
CA LEU A 88 -11.57 10.57 12.11
C LEU A 88 -12.48 11.42 11.22
N LYS A 89 -13.76 11.02 11.06
CA LYS A 89 -14.73 11.70 10.21
C LYS A 89 -15.25 13.00 10.79
N SER A 90 -15.05 13.27 12.06
CA SER A 90 -15.41 14.53 12.70
C SER A 90 -14.40 15.67 12.48
N ALA A 91 -13.26 15.37 11.86
CA ALA A 91 -12.25 16.39 11.59
C ALA A 91 -12.77 17.44 10.59
N GLU A 92 -12.30 18.67 10.75
CA GLU A 92 -12.63 19.76 9.84
C GLU A 92 -12.07 19.45 8.44
N LEU A 93 -12.92 19.64 7.42
CA LEU A 93 -12.53 19.40 6.03
C LEU A 93 -11.60 20.50 5.52
N ALA A 94 -10.56 20.11 4.81
CA ALA A 94 -9.76 21.05 4.05
C ALA A 94 -10.58 21.67 2.92
N GLU A 95 -10.23 22.89 2.53
CA GLU A 95 -10.83 23.56 1.36
C GLU A 95 -10.72 22.67 0.12
N HIS A 96 -11.81 22.51 -0.59
CA HIS A 96 -11.94 21.61 -1.75
C HIS A 96 -11.89 20.09 -1.45
N SER A 97 -11.99 19.68 -0.19
CA SER A 97 -12.11 18.26 0.16
C SER A 97 -13.55 17.77 -0.04
N ASN A 98 -13.71 16.58 -0.63
CA ASN A 98 -15.01 15.93 -0.81
C ASN A 98 -15.43 15.05 0.39
N GLY A 99 -14.64 15.05 1.46
CA GLY A 99 -14.91 14.29 2.67
C GLY A 99 -13.67 13.59 3.22
N ILE A 100 -13.86 12.87 4.31
CA ILE A 100 -12.84 12.05 4.95
C ILE A 100 -13.26 10.60 4.86
N MET A 101 -12.43 9.76 4.26
CA MET A 101 -12.63 8.32 4.18
C MET A 101 -11.75 7.60 5.20
N ALA A 102 -12.31 6.61 5.86
CA ALA A 102 -11.53 5.68 6.65
C ALA A 102 -10.82 4.68 5.72
N PRO A 103 -9.67 4.13 6.12
CA PRO A 103 -8.95 3.14 5.31
C PRO A 103 -9.85 1.97 4.90
N GLY A 104 -9.92 1.69 3.61
CA GLY A 104 -10.71 0.60 3.02
C GLY A 104 -12.15 0.94 2.64
N GLU A 105 -12.67 2.12 2.93
CA GLU A 105 -14.05 2.51 2.56
C GLU A 105 -14.24 2.62 1.05
N ASP A 106 -13.26 3.19 0.36
CA ASP A 106 -13.22 3.27 -1.11
C ASP A 106 -13.22 1.87 -1.74
N TYR A 107 -12.43 0.95 -1.18
CA TYR A 107 -12.35 -0.42 -1.65
C TYR A 107 -13.69 -1.15 -1.56
N ILE A 108 -14.45 -0.96 -0.49
CA ILE A 108 -15.79 -1.52 -0.34
C ILE A 108 -16.74 -0.97 -1.41
N GLN A 109 -16.64 0.33 -1.72
CA GLN A 109 -17.46 0.96 -2.75
C GLN A 109 -17.08 0.46 -4.15
N PHE A 110 -15.79 0.38 -4.45
CA PHE A 110 -15.29 -0.17 -5.72
C PHE A 110 -15.73 -1.61 -5.93
N ASN A 111 -15.64 -2.46 -4.91
CA ASN A 111 -16.09 -3.84 -5.03
C ASN A 111 -17.58 -3.95 -5.37
N LYS A 112 -18.43 -3.15 -4.73
CA LYS A 112 -19.86 -3.12 -5.04
C LYS A 112 -20.14 -2.67 -6.48
N ASP A 113 -19.38 -1.69 -6.95
CA ASP A 113 -19.51 -1.21 -8.34
C ASP A 113 -19.01 -2.27 -9.33
N HIS A 114 -17.88 -2.91 -9.05
CA HIS A 114 -17.34 -3.98 -9.88
C HIS A 114 -18.25 -5.22 -9.93
N ASP A 115 -18.89 -5.57 -8.82
CA ASP A 115 -19.87 -6.67 -8.77
C ASP A 115 -21.10 -6.37 -9.62
N ALA A 116 -21.51 -5.10 -9.68
CA ALA A 116 -22.68 -4.67 -10.43
C ALA A 116 -22.39 -4.42 -11.92
N ASN A 117 -21.25 -3.84 -12.25
CA ASN A 117 -20.94 -3.27 -13.56
C ASN A 117 -19.76 -3.97 -14.25
N GLY A 118 -19.06 -4.88 -13.56
CA GLY A 118 -17.83 -5.49 -14.04
C GLY A 118 -16.58 -4.61 -13.80
N ILE A 119 -15.43 -5.18 -14.09
CA ILE A 119 -14.13 -4.51 -13.95
C ILE A 119 -13.73 -3.95 -15.31
N PHE A 120 -13.42 -2.67 -15.36
CA PHE A 120 -12.86 -2.07 -16.55
C PHE A 120 -11.43 -2.58 -16.77
N VAL A 121 -11.17 -3.09 -17.96
CA VAL A 121 -9.83 -3.49 -18.43
C VAL A 121 -9.57 -2.76 -19.75
N ASP A 122 -8.43 -2.11 -19.86
CA ASP A 122 -8.02 -1.48 -21.10
C ASP A 122 -7.92 -2.52 -22.23
N ASP A 123 -8.39 -2.18 -23.45
CA ASP A 123 -8.42 -3.11 -24.57
C ASP A 123 -7.03 -3.65 -24.93
N SER A 124 -5.98 -2.83 -24.82
CA SER A 124 -4.61 -3.27 -25.10
C SER A 124 -4.13 -4.30 -24.10
N VAL A 125 -4.40 -4.06 -22.82
CA VAL A 125 -4.08 -5.01 -21.72
C VAL A 125 -4.88 -6.31 -21.87
N TRP A 126 -6.15 -6.21 -22.28
CA TRP A 126 -6.99 -7.38 -22.51
C TRP A 126 -6.48 -8.24 -23.67
N GLU A 127 -6.01 -7.64 -24.75
CA GLU A 127 -5.39 -8.39 -25.86
C GLU A 127 -4.07 -9.06 -25.44
N GLU A 128 -3.25 -8.40 -24.64
CA GLU A 128 -2.03 -8.99 -24.08
C GLU A 128 -2.34 -10.21 -23.19
N ILE A 129 -3.35 -10.10 -22.30
CA ILE A 129 -3.76 -11.23 -21.44
C ILE A 129 -4.25 -12.42 -22.28
N LYS A 130 -5.00 -12.17 -23.38
CA LYS A 130 -5.46 -13.25 -24.25
C LYS A 130 -4.36 -13.92 -25.06
N ALA A 131 -3.22 -13.26 -25.19
CA ALA A 131 -2.05 -13.78 -25.91
C ALA A 131 -1.11 -14.63 -25.05
N LEU A 132 -1.31 -14.67 -23.71
CA LEU A 132 -0.59 -15.51 -22.76
C LEU A 132 -1.07 -16.97 -22.81
#